data_21a3963c5bef5dee3d0fcbe0733a5717
#
_entry.id   21a3963c5bef5dee3d0fcbe0733a5717
#
_cell.length_a   1.000
_cell.length_b   1.000
_cell.length_c   1.000
_cell.angle_alpha   90.00
_cell.angle_beta   90.00
_cell.angle_gamma   90.00
#
_symmetry.space_group_name_H-M   'P 1'
#
loop_
_entity.id
_entity.type
_entity.pdbx_description
1 polymer ?
#
loop_
_entity_poly.entity_id
_entity_poly.type
_entity_poly.pdbx_seq_one_letter_code
_entity_poly.pdbx_strand_id
1 'polypeptide(L)'
;IDGRYYNFHKCLKNKCGLCGSYDCDDKIKDWKNCPCCNKYCINKSCLDKHIDNFHTCKKSNKTMRVGSIKKSNVWFCKCKCKVKMDRYESGKHICYEKNCGNCNQYYGKNKEHTCNIQCRDKTEKSLGNSENYYCFDFESMFDENNYHIVNLVKVGRMYDNKIVKTFNNIEDFINWSIEQKRSTFIAHNLKGYDGWLIHHHLRINYGKTPDKIVLAGQKVMYMEFGRTRFIDSLNFVMAPLSSLPKTFGLDTSIVKKGYFPYMFNTIENQNYKGKFPSIEFFEPNKMKCRKDFDIWYNENKDKTDYDFNKELNEYCENDVIVLCSSLDVFRDSMTKLCQGLDPLQCVTIA
;
A
#
# COMPACT_ATOMS: atom_id res chain seq x y z
N ILE A 1 -23.14 -7.75 -15.80
CA ILE A 1 -22.53 -9.05 -16.13
C ILE A 1 -21.28 -8.70 -16.91
N ASP A 2 -20.14 -8.84 -16.28
CA ASP A 2 -18.87 -8.39 -16.78
C ASP A 2 -18.44 -9.28 -17.96
N GLY A 3 -18.23 -8.71 -19.14
CA GLY A 3 -17.86 -9.42 -20.38
C GLY A 3 -16.57 -10.23 -20.30
N ARG A 4 -15.82 -10.14 -19.19
CA ARG A 4 -14.62 -10.93 -18.92
C ARG A 4 -14.88 -12.42 -18.77
N TYR A 5 -16.08 -12.86 -18.42
CA TYR A 5 -16.42 -14.28 -18.32
C TYR A 5 -16.66 -14.97 -19.66
N TYR A 6 -16.87 -14.21 -20.74
CA TYR A 6 -17.15 -14.79 -22.05
C TYR A 6 -15.91 -15.29 -22.80
N ASN A 7 -14.71 -14.79 -22.45
CA ASN A 7 -13.49 -15.11 -23.20
C ASN A 7 -12.79 -16.41 -22.75
N PHE A 8 -13.18 -17.00 -21.63
CA PHE A 8 -12.53 -18.21 -21.10
C PHE A 8 -13.17 -19.53 -21.51
N HIS A 9 -14.23 -19.48 -22.31
CA HIS A 9 -14.97 -20.69 -22.67
C HIS A 9 -14.70 -21.09 -24.11
N LYS A 10 -13.47 -21.59 -24.39
CA LYS A 10 -13.16 -22.37 -25.59
C LYS A 10 -13.16 -23.86 -25.24
N CYS A 11 -14.32 -24.52 -25.39
CA CYS A 11 -14.49 -25.92 -25.03
C CYS A 11 -13.98 -26.94 -26.06
N LEU A 12 -13.09 -26.59 -26.95
CA LEU A 12 -12.76 -27.50 -28.07
C LEU A 12 -11.62 -28.49 -27.81
N LYS A 13 -10.84 -28.35 -26.75
CA LYS A 13 -9.85 -29.37 -26.28
C LYS A 13 -9.47 -29.22 -24.80
N ASN A 14 -10.02 -28.25 -24.10
CA ASN A 14 -9.68 -27.97 -22.69
C ASN A 14 -10.89 -28.27 -21.80
N LYS A 15 -10.58 -28.62 -20.56
CA LYS A 15 -11.60 -28.85 -19.54
C LYS A 15 -12.44 -27.60 -19.32
N CYS A 16 -13.76 -27.70 -19.39
CA CYS A 16 -14.65 -26.56 -19.15
C CYS A 16 -14.46 -26.00 -17.73
N GLY A 17 -14.15 -24.76 -17.62
CA GLY A 17 -13.93 -24.09 -16.32
C GLY A 17 -15.19 -24.00 -15.45
N LEU A 18 -16.38 -24.16 -16.04
CA LEU A 18 -17.67 -24.08 -15.35
C LEU A 18 -18.17 -25.44 -14.86
N CYS A 19 -18.14 -26.44 -15.70
CA CYS A 19 -18.64 -27.79 -15.34
C CYS A 19 -17.53 -28.85 -15.14
N GLY A 20 -16.28 -28.53 -15.44
CA GLY A 20 -15.16 -29.46 -15.28
C GLY A 20 -15.13 -30.60 -16.30
N SER A 21 -15.95 -30.59 -17.35
CA SER A 21 -16.03 -31.63 -18.38
C SER A 21 -15.27 -31.26 -19.65
N TYR A 22 -14.74 -32.23 -20.38
CA TYR A 22 -14.07 -32.03 -21.67
C TYR A 22 -15.01 -31.98 -22.86
N ASP A 23 -16.25 -32.44 -22.68
CA ASP A 23 -17.30 -32.60 -23.69
C ASP A 23 -18.46 -31.61 -23.48
N CYS A 24 -18.18 -30.44 -22.94
CA CYS A 24 -19.19 -29.42 -22.70
C CYS A 24 -19.67 -28.80 -24.03
N ASP A 25 -20.97 -28.85 -24.31
CA ASP A 25 -21.58 -28.20 -25.46
C ASP A 25 -21.84 -26.71 -25.15
N ASP A 26 -21.20 -25.82 -25.91
CA ASP A 26 -21.33 -24.37 -25.78
C ASP A 26 -22.10 -23.68 -26.93
N LYS A 27 -22.65 -24.48 -27.84
CA LYS A 27 -23.37 -23.94 -29.02
C LYS A 27 -24.64 -23.20 -28.63
N ILE A 28 -25.31 -23.66 -27.58
CA ILE A 28 -26.55 -23.06 -27.10
C ILE A 28 -26.27 -22.36 -25.77
N LYS A 29 -26.35 -21.04 -25.77
CA LYS A 29 -26.14 -20.20 -24.56
C LYS A 29 -27.48 -19.92 -23.90
N ASP A 30 -27.96 -20.83 -23.09
CA ASP A 30 -29.13 -20.66 -22.22
C ASP A 30 -28.69 -20.78 -20.77
N TRP A 31 -28.17 -19.65 -20.24
CA TRP A 31 -27.53 -19.61 -18.94
C TRP A 31 -28.42 -20.11 -17.81
N LYS A 32 -27.96 -21.14 -17.13
CA LYS A 32 -28.59 -21.73 -15.95
C LYS A 32 -27.75 -21.56 -14.72
N ASN A 33 -28.39 -21.21 -13.61
CA ASN A 33 -27.72 -21.04 -12.35
C ASN A 33 -27.69 -22.35 -11.56
N CYS A 34 -26.52 -22.73 -11.04
CA CYS A 34 -26.39 -23.90 -10.18
C CYS A 34 -27.10 -23.64 -8.84
N PRO A 35 -28.10 -24.44 -8.46
CA PRO A 35 -28.83 -24.24 -7.21
C PRO A 35 -27.98 -24.56 -5.97
N CYS A 36 -26.84 -25.24 -6.15
CA CYS A 36 -25.96 -25.65 -5.05
C CYS A 36 -24.92 -24.61 -4.69
N CYS A 37 -24.27 -23.97 -5.69
CA CYS A 37 -23.16 -23.04 -5.47
C CYS A 37 -23.35 -21.68 -6.15
N ASN A 38 -24.50 -21.45 -6.77
CA ASN A 38 -24.85 -20.21 -7.46
C ASN A 38 -23.96 -19.86 -8.67
N LYS A 39 -23.14 -20.80 -9.18
CA LYS A 39 -22.38 -20.61 -10.42
C LYS A 39 -23.30 -20.64 -11.63
N TYR A 40 -23.06 -19.74 -12.59
CA TYR A 40 -23.75 -19.77 -13.87
C TYR A 40 -23.08 -20.80 -14.79
N CYS A 41 -23.87 -21.70 -15.32
CA CYS A 41 -23.50 -22.67 -16.36
C CYS A 41 -24.10 -22.25 -17.70
N ILE A 42 -23.45 -22.56 -18.82
CA ILE A 42 -23.82 -22.04 -20.15
C ILE A 42 -25.21 -22.47 -20.57
N ASN A 43 -25.58 -23.69 -20.21
CA ASN A 43 -26.89 -24.29 -20.54
C ASN A 43 -27.19 -25.40 -19.54
N LYS A 44 -28.33 -26.07 -19.76
CA LYS A 44 -28.78 -27.17 -18.92
C LYS A 44 -27.78 -28.33 -18.87
N SER A 45 -27.21 -28.74 -20.00
CA SER A 45 -26.22 -29.83 -20.07
C SER A 45 -24.93 -29.45 -19.27
N CYS A 46 -24.45 -28.22 -19.41
CA CYS A 46 -23.32 -27.74 -18.64
C CYS A 46 -23.62 -27.71 -17.12
N LEU A 47 -24.85 -27.34 -16.74
CA LEU A 47 -25.28 -27.34 -15.35
C LEU A 47 -25.36 -28.78 -14.78
N ASP A 48 -25.91 -29.71 -15.51
CA ASP A 48 -26.03 -31.11 -15.07
C ASP A 48 -24.62 -31.71 -14.86
N LYS A 49 -23.69 -31.51 -15.81
CA LYS A 49 -22.29 -31.93 -15.67
C LYS A 49 -21.58 -31.22 -14.50
N HIS A 50 -21.88 -29.94 -14.25
CA HIS A 50 -21.37 -29.23 -13.13
C HIS A 50 -21.85 -29.82 -11.79
N ILE A 51 -23.14 -30.17 -11.71
CA ILE A 51 -23.69 -30.81 -10.51
C ILE A 51 -23.05 -32.17 -10.29
N ASP A 52 -22.93 -33.00 -11.35
CA ASP A 52 -22.31 -34.31 -11.26
C ASP A 52 -20.84 -34.27 -10.85
N ASN A 53 -20.07 -33.34 -11.39
CA ASN A 53 -18.64 -33.24 -11.11
C ASN A 53 -18.30 -32.60 -9.76
N PHE A 54 -19.10 -31.65 -9.29
CA PHE A 54 -18.79 -30.85 -8.10
C PHE A 54 -19.74 -31.08 -6.92
N HIS A 55 -20.98 -31.60 -7.18
CA HIS A 55 -22.00 -31.71 -6.14
C HIS A 55 -22.54 -33.14 -5.97
N THR A 56 -22.12 -34.08 -6.78
CA THR A 56 -22.48 -35.49 -6.62
C THR A 56 -21.40 -36.21 -5.80
N CYS A 57 -21.82 -36.93 -4.78
CA CYS A 57 -20.92 -37.77 -4.00
C CYS A 57 -20.52 -39.00 -4.77
N LYS A 58 -19.27 -39.11 -5.22
CA LYS A 58 -18.72 -40.24 -5.98
C LYS A 58 -18.84 -41.62 -5.26
N LYS A 59 -18.94 -41.58 -3.90
CA LYS A 59 -19.09 -42.83 -3.11
C LYS A 59 -20.52 -43.34 -3.02
N SER A 60 -21.52 -42.50 -3.20
CA SER A 60 -22.92 -42.84 -3.01
C SER A 60 -23.79 -42.65 -4.25
N ASN A 61 -23.23 -42.14 -5.34
CA ASN A 61 -23.94 -41.75 -6.57
C ASN A 61 -25.20 -40.88 -6.33
N LYS A 62 -25.26 -40.22 -5.16
CA LYS A 62 -26.37 -39.37 -4.79
C LYS A 62 -26.02 -37.93 -5.09
N THR A 63 -26.78 -37.28 -5.93
CA THR A 63 -26.70 -35.84 -6.18
C THR A 63 -26.96 -35.10 -4.88
N MET A 64 -26.05 -34.24 -4.50
CA MET A 64 -26.28 -33.32 -3.37
C MET A 64 -27.38 -32.32 -3.76
N ARG A 65 -28.62 -32.69 -3.46
CA ARG A 65 -29.77 -31.79 -3.68
C ARG A 65 -29.69 -30.59 -2.75
N VAL A 66 -30.24 -29.46 -3.16
CA VAL A 66 -30.38 -28.23 -2.35
C VAL A 66 -30.94 -28.55 -0.94
N GLY A 67 -31.76 -29.61 -0.79
CA GLY A 67 -32.26 -30.10 0.49
C GLY A 67 -31.25 -30.88 1.33
N SER A 68 -30.15 -31.43 0.76
CA SER A 68 -29.12 -32.14 1.51
C SER A 68 -27.98 -31.19 1.96
N ILE A 69 -27.92 -29.99 1.44
CA ILE A 69 -27.16 -28.86 2.00
C ILE A 69 -27.77 -28.39 3.35
N LYS A 70 -28.82 -29.03 3.84
CA LYS A 70 -29.34 -28.84 5.20
C LYS A 70 -28.29 -29.03 6.30
N LYS A 71 -27.14 -29.58 5.99
CA LYS A 71 -25.98 -29.60 6.92
C LYS A 71 -25.11 -28.33 6.82
N SER A 72 -25.22 -27.51 5.77
CA SER A 72 -24.70 -26.17 5.75
C SER A 72 -25.84 -25.22 6.15
N ASN A 73 -25.60 -24.37 7.10
CA ASN A 73 -26.57 -23.38 7.64
C ASN A 73 -27.00 -22.32 6.61
N VAL A 74 -26.88 -22.61 5.33
CA VAL A 74 -27.13 -21.67 4.23
C VAL A 74 -28.43 -21.97 3.52
N TRP A 75 -29.30 -20.99 3.40
CA TRP A 75 -30.54 -21.09 2.64
C TRP A 75 -30.81 -19.81 1.82
N PHE A 76 -31.67 -19.90 0.85
CA PHE A 76 -32.05 -18.78 0.02
C PHE A 76 -33.38 -18.21 0.47
N CYS A 77 -33.49 -16.91 0.47
CA CYS A 77 -34.76 -16.25 0.75
C CYS A 77 -35.84 -16.76 -0.22
N LYS A 78 -37.01 -17.08 0.31
CA LYS A 78 -38.18 -17.52 -0.48
C LYS A 78 -38.76 -16.43 -1.35
N CYS A 79 -38.46 -15.14 -1.08
CA CYS A 79 -38.80 -14.06 -1.96
C CYS A 79 -37.91 -14.09 -3.22
N LYS A 80 -38.31 -13.41 -4.28
CA LYS A 80 -37.54 -13.35 -5.55
C LYS A 80 -36.24 -12.55 -5.45
N CYS A 81 -35.81 -12.13 -4.27
CA CYS A 81 -34.57 -11.33 -4.06
C CYS A 81 -33.28 -12.15 -4.25
N LYS A 82 -33.36 -13.49 -4.25
CA LYS A 82 -32.26 -14.43 -4.46
C LYS A 82 -31.05 -14.27 -3.53
N VAL A 83 -31.22 -13.62 -2.38
CA VAL A 83 -30.15 -13.44 -1.42
C VAL A 83 -29.86 -14.75 -0.70
N LYS A 84 -28.57 -15.13 -0.67
CA LYS A 84 -28.07 -16.26 0.09
C LYS A 84 -27.92 -15.83 1.55
N MET A 85 -28.47 -16.59 2.48
CA MET A 85 -28.48 -16.27 3.90
C MET A 85 -27.98 -17.41 4.75
N ASP A 86 -27.32 -17.09 5.87
CA ASP A 86 -27.09 -18.05 6.91
C ASP A 86 -28.41 -18.31 7.68
N ARG A 87 -28.62 -19.55 8.11
CA ARG A 87 -29.83 -19.95 8.83
C ARG A 87 -30.05 -19.16 10.13
N TYR A 88 -28.96 -18.76 10.77
CA TYR A 88 -29.02 -17.96 12.00
C TYR A 88 -29.30 -16.49 11.78
N GLU A 89 -29.09 -16.00 10.57
CA GLU A 89 -29.34 -14.60 10.19
C GLU A 89 -30.69 -14.38 9.49
N SER A 90 -31.47 -15.45 9.37
CA SER A 90 -32.74 -15.42 8.62
C SER A 90 -33.75 -14.38 9.11
N GLY A 91 -33.73 -14.07 10.41
CA GLY A 91 -34.59 -13.04 10.98
C GLY A 91 -34.16 -11.59 10.69
N LYS A 92 -32.95 -11.41 10.17
CA LYS A 92 -32.39 -10.07 9.84
C LYS A 92 -32.53 -9.70 8.37
N HIS A 93 -33.00 -10.65 7.54
CA HIS A 93 -33.11 -10.39 6.10
C HIS A 93 -34.28 -9.50 5.75
N ILE A 94 -34.00 -8.39 5.10
CA ILE A 94 -34.99 -7.50 4.51
C ILE A 94 -35.00 -7.77 3.01
N CYS A 95 -36.13 -8.29 2.50
CA CYS A 95 -36.29 -8.58 1.08
C CYS A 95 -36.14 -7.32 0.23
N TYR A 96 -35.50 -7.47 -0.94
CA TYR A 96 -35.20 -6.39 -1.88
C TYR A 96 -34.19 -5.37 -1.38
N GLU A 97 -33.32 -5.74 -0.46
CA GLU A 97 -32.11 -4.95 -0.21
C GLU A 97 -31.28 -4.81 -1.48
N LYS A 98 -30.82 -3.61 -1.74
CA LYS A 98 -29.88 -3.32 -2.81
C LYS A 98 -28.47 -3.36 -2.25
N ASN A 99 -27.55 -3.96 -2.98
CA ASN A 99 -26.13 -3.83 -2.68
C ASN A 99 -25.59 -2.58 -3.37
N CYS A 100 -24.93 -1.72 -2.62
CA CYS A 100 -24.20 -0.60 -3.18
C CYS A 100 -22.91 -1.09 -3.84
N GLY A 101 -22.76 -0.86 -5.14
CA GLY A 101 -21.55 -1.24 -5.88
C GLY A 101 -20.28 -0.51 -5.41
N ASN A 102 -20.41 0.63 -4.73
CA ASN A 102 -19.29 1.41 -4.27
C ASN A 102 -18.80 1.01 -2.87
N CYS A 103 -19.72 0.83 -1.91
CA CYS A 103 -19.37 0.51 -0.53
C CYS A 103 -19.71 -0.92 -0.12
N ASN A 104 -20.27 -1.72 -1.03
CA ASN A 104 -20.65 -3.12 -0.85
C ASN A 104 -21.64 -3.37 0.30
N GLN A 105 -22.33 -2.32 0.76
CA GLN A 105 -23.36 -2.45 1.79
C GLN A 105 -24.75 -2.69 1.20
N TYR A 106 -25.52 -3.49 1.93
CA TYR A 106 -26.91 -3.73 1.63
C TYR A 106 -27.79 -2.64 2.28
N TYR A 107 -28.68 -2.05 1.51
CA TYR A 107 -29.63 -1.05 2.00
C TYR A 107 -31.04 -1.36 1.50
N GLY A 108 -32.05 -1.08 2.33
CA GLY A 108 -33.44 -1.36 2.01
C GLY A 108 -33.95 -0.50 0.86
N LYS A 109 -34.88 -1.05 0.05
CA LYS A 109 -35.43 -0.41 -1.15
C LYS A 109 -36.00 1.02 -0.91
N ASN A 110 -36.43 1.30 0.32
CA ASN A 110 -37.05 2.56 0.70
C ASN A 110 -36.18 3.44 1.59
N LYS A 111 -34.88 3.10 1.76
CA LYS A 111 -33.93 3.92 2.48
C LYS A 111 -33.01 4.62 1.50
N GLU A 112 -32.87 5.92 1.66
CA GLU A 112 -31.80 6.65 0.99
C GLU A 112 -30.47 6.11 1.47
N HIS A 113 -29.63 5.72 0.52
CA HIS A 113 -28.28 5.28 0.78
C HIS A 113 -27.32 6.40 0.42
N THR A 114 -26.80 7.07 1.41
CA THR A 114 -25.63 7.94 1.24
C THR A 114 -24.40 7.06 1.19
N CYS A 115 -23.86 6.90 -0.02
CA CYS A 115 -22.65 6.13 -0.24
C CYS A 115 -21.43 6.95 0.19
N ASN A 116 -21.18 6.99 1.47
CA ASN A 116 -19.91 7.46 2.00
C ASN A 116 -18.91 6.30 1.96
N ILE A 117 -17.62 6.60 1.84
CA ILE A 117 -16.57 5.62 2.08
C ILE A 117 -16.79 5.10 3.50
N GLN A 118 -17.23 3.86 3.61
CA GLN A 118 -17.45 3.29 4.93
C GLN A 118 -16.14 2.72 5.45
N CYS A 119 -15.91 3.00 6.73
CA CYS A 119 -14.87 2.34 7.48
C CYS A 119 -15.06 0.84 7.39
N ARG A 120 -14.01 0.13 7.08
CA ARG A 120 -14.01 -1.33 7.18
C ARG A 120 -14.37 -1.72 8.60
N ASP A 121 -15.27 -2.65 8.75
CA ASP A 121 -15.67 -3.16 10.06
C ASP A 121 -14.40 -3.68 10.79
N LYS A 122 -14.30 -3.42 12.10
CA LYS A 122 -13.15 -3.86 12.91
C LYS A 122 -12.96 -5.39 12.89
N THR A 123 -14.00 -6.12 12.49
CA THR A 123 -13.98 -7.57 12.32
C THR A 123 -13.41 -8.02 10.97
N GLU A 124 -13.45 -7.18 9.95
CA GLU A 124 -12.63 -7.39 8.78
C GLU A 124 -11.19 -7.10 9.20
N LYS A 125 -10.50 -8.11 9.70
CA LYS A 125 -9.03 -8.15 9.70
C LYS A 125 -8.64 -7.96 8.24
N SER A 126 -8.59 -6.69 7.86
CA SER A 126 -8.26 -6.30 6.51
C SER A 126 -6.93 -6.94 6.21
N LEU A 127 -6.80 -7.46 5.01
CA LEU A 127 -5.53 -7.86 4.40
C LEU A 127 -4.46 -6.78 4.48
N GLY A 128 -4.76 -5.65 5.10
CA GLY A 128 -3.95 -4.46 5.13
C GLY A 128 -3.84 -3.73 6.46
N ASN A 129 -4.23 -4.28 7.59
CA ASN A 129 -3.72 -3.74 8.84
C ASN A 129 -2.22 -4.06 8.88
N SER A 130 -1.44 -3.23 8.22
CA SER A 130 -0.04 -3.16 8.54
C SER A 130 -0.01 -2.58 9.95
N GLU A 131 0.24 -3.44 10.89
CA GLU A 131 0.59 -3.05 12.25
C GLU A 131 1.94 -2.32 12.24
N ASN A 132 2.63 -2.34 11.09
CA ASN A 132 3.97 -1.84 10.90
C ASN A 132 4.01 -0.79 9.79
N TYR A 133 4.04 0.46 10.19
CA TYR A 133 4.34 1.59 9.34
C TYR A 133 5.75 2.10 9.67
N TYR A 134 6.57 2.21 8.64
CA TYR A 134 7.93 2.70 8.74
C TYR A 134 8.09 3.93 7.88
N CYS A 135 8.72 4.98 8.42
CA CYS A 135 9.23 6.07 7.63
C CYS A 135 10.70 5.82 7.33
N PHE A 136 11.16 6.22 6.17
CA PHE A 136 12.56 6.11 5.82
C PHE A 136 13.00 7.29 4.96
N ASP A 137 14.30 7.50 4.92
CA ASP A 137 14.94 8.49 4.08
C ASP A 137 16.29 7.98 3.57
N PHE A 138 16.64 8.38 2.36
CA PHE A 138 17.90 8.04 1.70
C PHE A 138 18.79 9.25 1.59
N GLU A 139 20.02 9.10 2.08
CA GLU A 139 21.13 9.98 1.69
C GLU A 139 21.94 9.32 0.59
N SER A 140 22.40 10.12 -0.36
CA SER A 140 23.16 9.61 -1.50
C SER A 140 24.32 10.53 -1.85
N MET A 141 25.33 9.94 -2.44
CA MET A 141 26.48 10.61 -3.05
C MET A 141 26.54 10.27 -4.54
N PHE A 142 27.39 10.97 -5.28
CA PHE A 142 27.68 10.68 -6.67
C PHE A 142 28.88 9.72 -6.78
N ASP A 143 28.77 8.74 -7.67
CA ASP A 143 29.94 7.94 -8.09
C ASP A 143 30.78 8.69 -9.15
N GLU A 144 31.84 8.05 -9.59
CA GLU A 144 32.74 8.56 -10.63
C GLU A 144 32.02 8.84 -11.98
N ASN A 145 30.87 8.20 -12.20
CA ASN A 145 30.06 8.35 -13.42
C ASN A 145 28.87 9.29 -13.23
N ASN A 146 28.80 10.02 -12.13
CA ASN A 146 27.68 10.88 -11.73
C ASN A 146 26.34 10.15 -11.51
N TYR A 147 26.36 8.88 -11.15
CA TYR A 147 25.18 8.17 -10.68
C TYR A 147 25.02 8.33 -9.17
N HIS A 148 23.78 8.40 -8.73
CA HIS A 148 23.46 8.44 -7.30
C HIS A 148 23.66 7.06 -6.67
N ILE A 149 24.51 7.01 -5.65
CA ILE A 149 24.72 5.84 -4.78
C ILE A 149 24.18 6.17 -3.39
N VAL A 150 23.24 5.36 -2.92
CA VAL A 150 22.73 5.47 -1.55
C VAL A 150 23.82 5.03 -0.59
N ASN A 151 24.24 5.94 0.30
CA ASN A 151 25.29 5.72 1.29
C ASN A 151 24.79 5.71 2.74
N LEU A 152 23.55 6.14 2.97
CA LEU A 152 22.90 6.04 4.27
C LEU A 152 21.39 5.85 4.09
N VAL A 153 20.80 4.97 4.89
CA VAL A 153 19.35 4.82 5.04
C VAL A 153 19.00 4.78 6.51
N LYS A 154 18.12 5.64 6.92
CA LYS A 154 17.51 5.57 8.25
C LYS A 154 16.07 5.12 8.14
N VAL A 155 15.65 4.27 9.08
CA VAL A 155 14.28 3.79 9.16
C VAL A 155 13.75 4.01 10.56
N GLY A 156 12.68 4.78 10.67
CA GLY A 156 11.91 4.99 11.89
C GLY A 156 10.62 4.20 11.87
N ARG A 157 10.11 3.83 13.03
CA ARG A 157 8.79 3.23 13.16
C ARG A 157 7.80 4.27 13.65
N MET A 158 6.65 4.35 12.98
CA MET A 158 5.57 5.25 13.42
C MET A 158 5.14 4.89 14.86
N TYR A 159 4.75 5.91 15.62
CA TYR A 159 4.38 5.88 17.05
C TYR A 159 5.51 5.56 18.03
N ASP A 160 6.67 5.13 17.57
CA ASP A 160 7.82 4.88 18.45
C ASP A 160 8.75 6.10 18.54
N ASN A 161 8.70 7.01 17.56
CA ASN A 161 9.56 8.20 17.40
C ASN A 161 11.07 7.85 17.56
N LYS A 162 11.46 6.68 17.05
CA LYS A 162 12.84 6.18 17.15
C LYS A 162 13.27 5.54 15.83
N ILE A 163 14.57 5.68 15.57
CA ILE A 163 15.21 4.90 14.51
C ILE A 163 15.28 3.45 14.94
N VAL A 164 14.75 2.56 14.11
CA VAL A 164 14.74 1.12 14.35
C VAL A 164 15.81 0.39 13.55
N LYS A 165 16.25 0.98 12.43
CA LYS A 165 17.30 0.42 11.57
C LYS A 165 18.08 1.54 10.88
N THR A 166 19.35 1.24 10.63
CA THR A 166 20.26 2.06 9.82
C THR A 166 20.99 1.13 8.86
N PHE A 167 21.14 1.55 7.61
CA PHE A 167 21.86 0.82 6.58
C PHE A 167 22.81 1.77 5.85
N ASN A 168 23.94 1.26 5.36
CA ASN A 168 24.92 2.03 4.61
C ASN A 168 24.81 1.85 3.09
N ASN A 169 23.79 1.15 2.65
CA ASN A 169 23.50 0.90 1.23
C ASN A 169 22.04 0.52 1.02
N ILE A 170 21.60 0.62 -0.23
CA ILE A 170 20.22 0.34 -0.62
C ILE A 170 19.90 -1.17 -0.60
N GLU A 171 20.88 -2.03 -0.84
CA GLU A 171 20.69 -3.48 -0.92
C GLU A 171 20.22 -4.05 0.42
N ASP A 172 20.95 -3.75 1.49
CA ASP A 172 20.60 -4.21 2.84
C ASP A 172 19.23 -3.69 3.29
N PHE A 173 18.93 -2.42 2.95
CA PHE A 173 17.61 -1.85 3.23
C PHE A 173 16.51 -2.60 2.51
N ILE A 174 16.65 -2.85 1.21
CA ILE A 174 15.64 -3.54 0.41
C ILE A 174 15.45 -4.98 0.91
N ASN A 175 16.53 -5.72 1.14
CA ASN A 175 16.48 -7.08 1.66
C ASN A 175 15.70 -7.13 2.97
N TRP A 176 16.05 -6.26 3.91
CA TRP A 176 15.35 -6.18 5.17
C TRP A 176 13.88 -5.75 5.00
N SER A 177 13.60 -4.76 4.16
CA SER A 177 12.24 -4.22 3.99
C SER A 177 11.27 -5.24 3.39
N ILE A 178 11.72 -6.07 2.43
CA ILE A 178 10.90 -7.10 1.80
C ILE A 178 10.55 -8.22 2.80
N GLU A 179 11.41 -8.48 3.77
CA GLU A 179 11.16 -9.45 4.84
C GLU A 179 10.08 -8.97 5.83
N GLN A 180 9.89 -7.66 5.94
CA GLN A 180 8.87 -7.06 6.80
C GLN A 180 7.46 -7.22 6.21
N LYS A 181 6.93 -8.44 6.28
CA LYS A 181 5.62 -8.79 5.71
C LYS A 181 4.50 -7.91 6.28
N ARG A 182 3.57 -7.48 5.43
CA ARG A 182 2.44 -6.60 5.77
C ARG A 182 2.88 -5.24 6.32
N SER A 183 3.99 -4.72 5.87
CA SER A 183 4.50 -3.42 6.26
C SER A 183 4.31 -2.38 5.16
N THR A 184 4.20 -1.14 5.57
CA THR A 184 4.17 0.00 4.68
C THR A 184 5.36 0.90 5.00
N PHE A 185 6.18 1.13 4.01
CA PHE A 185 7.34 2.02 4.04
C PHE A 185 6.95 3.34 3.39
N ILE A 186 7.24 4.44 4.05
CA ILE A 186 6.82 5.78 3.65
C ILE A 186 8.05 6.67 3.59
N ALA A 187 8.32 7.27 2.42
CA ALA A 187 9.32 8.32 2.29
C ALA A 187 8.66 9.63 1.91
N HIS A 188 9.36 10.74 2.13
CA HIS A 188 8.92 12.06 1.70
C HIS A 188 9.47 12.37 0.32
N ASN A 189 8.59 12.53 -0.67
CA ASN A 189 8.94 12.64 -2.08
C ASN A 189 9.49 11.35 -2.72
N LEU A 190 9.08 10.19 -2.22
CA LEU A 190 9.40 8.89 -2.80
C LEU A 190 9.19 8.87 -4.32
N LYS A 191 8.10 9.49 -4.78
CA LYS A 191 7.74 9.57 -6.21
C LYS A 191 8.75 10.31 -7.08
N GLY A 192 9.55 11.20 -6.48
CA GLY A 192 10.53 12.00 -7.20
C GLY A 192 11.93 11.40 -7.20
N TYR A 193 12.23 10.53 -6.23
CA TYR A 193 13.60 10.07 -6.00
C TYR A 193 13.70 8.63 -5.50
N ASP A 194 13.45 8.37 -4.22
CA ASP A 194 13.71 7.07 -3.58
C ASP A 194 13.03 5.90 -4.26
N GLY A 195 11.81 6.12 -4.75
CA GLY A 195 11.02 5.10 -5.45
C GLY A 195 11.71 4.58 -6.71
N TRP A 196 12.43 5.45 -7.44
CA TRP A 196 13.18 5.04 -8.61
C TRP A 196 14.45 4.27 -8.27
N LEU A 197 15.14 4.64 -7.20
CA LEU A 197 16.31 3.92 -6.72
C LEU A 197 15.93 2.50 -6.29
N ILE A 198 14.84 2.35 -5.53
CA ILE A 198 14.29 1.06 -5.13
C ILE A 198 13.89 0.22 -6.36
N HIS A 199 13.12 0.81 -7.26
CA HIS A 199 12.67 0.12 -8.47
C HIS A 199 13.83 -0.33 -9.35
N HIS A 200 14.82 0.56 -9.57
CA HIS A 200 16.00 0.27 -10.37
C HIS A 200 16.81 -0.86 -9.75
N HIS A 201 17.10 -0.79 -8.45
CA HIS A 201 17.86 -1.80 -7.73
C HIS A 201 17.21 -3.19 -7.82
N LEU A 202 15.89 -3.28 -7.58
CA LEU A 202 15.15 -4.53 -7.66
C LEU A 202 15.14 -5.12 -9.07
N ARG A 203 15.02 -4.27 -10.08
CA ARG A 203 15.01 -4.70 -11.47
C ARG A 203 16.38 -5.21 -11.94
N ILE A 204 17.45 -4.48 -11.64
CA ILE A 204 18.79 -4.82 -12.13
C ILE A 204 19.40 -5.97 -11.35
N ASN A 205 19.35 -5.93 -10.02
CA ASN A 205 20.06 -6.90 -9.20
C ASN A 205 19.28 -8.20 -8.97
N TYR A 206 17.94 -8.14 -9.00
CA TYR A 206 17.10 -9.30 -8.72
C TYR A 206 16.20 -9.71 -9.89
N GLY A 207 16.20 -8.97 -11.00
CA GLY A 207 15.27 -9.21 -12.12
C GLY A 207 13.80 -9.10 -11.71
N LYS A 208 13.49 -8.43 -10.58
CA LYS A 208 12.14 -8.32 -10.04
C LYS A 208 11.47 -7.03 -10.47
N THR A 209 10.21 -7.15 -10.85
CA THR A 209 9.30 -6.01 -11.03
C THR A 209 8.31 -5.98 -9.86
N PRO A 210 7.77 -4.79 -9.51
CA PRO A 210 6.71 -4.72 -8.52
C PRO A 210 5.50 -5.58 -8.91
N ASP A 211 4.89 -6.27 -7.93
CA ASP A 211 3.61 -6.97 -8.15
C ASP A 211 2.51 -5.97 -8.50
N LYS A 212 2.63 -4.76 -7.97
CA LYS A 212 1.76 -3.63 -8.27
C LYS A 212 2.55 -2.33 -8.24
N ILE A 213 2.36 -1.49 -9.26
CA ILE A 213 2.91 -0.14 -9.33
C ILE A 213 1.83 0.83 -9.79
N VAL A 214 1.77 1.98 -9.16
CA VAL A 214 0.92 3.10 -9.59
C VAL A 214 1.80 4.28 -9.93
N LEU A 215 1.70 4.74 -11.17
CA LEU A 215 2.47 5.86 -11.70
C LEU A 215 1.54 7.05 -12.00
N ALA A 216 2.01 8.26 -11.71
CA ALA A 216 1.44 9.50 -12.21
C ALA A 216 2.48 10.17 -13.14
N GLY A 217 2.34 9.93 -14.44
CA GLY A 217 3.41 10.23 -15.40
C GLY A 217 4.67 9.43 -15.09
N GLN A 218 5.77 10.13 -14.83
CA GLN A 218 7.05 9.50 -14.46
C GLN A 218 7.24 9.40 -12.93
N LYS A 219 6.20 9.60 -12.12
CA LYS A 219 6.30 9.62 -10.66
C LYS A 219 5.73 8.34 -10.06
N VAL A 220 6.52 7.66 -9.25
CA VAL A 220 6.10 6.43 -8.55
C VAL A 220 5.26 6.78 -7.33
N MET A 221 3.94 6.67 -7.45
CA MET A 221 3.00 6.97 -6.36
C MET A 221 2.93 5.86 -5.31
N TYR A 222 3.11 4.62 -5.76
CA TYR A 222 2.93 3.42 -4.97
C TYR A 222 3.65 2.25 -5.63
N MET A 223 4.31 1.41 -4.83
CA MET A 223 4.85 0.12 -5.25
C MET A 223 4.53 -0.95 -4.21
N GLU A 224 4.35 -2.18 -4.67
CA GLU A 224 4.12 -3.35 -3.82
C GLU A 224 4.97 -4.52 -4.30
N PHE A 225 5.66 -5.16 -3.36
CA PHE A 225 6.42 -6.38 -3.54
C PHE A 225 5.96 -7.40 -2.49
N GLY A 226 5.29 -8.46 -2.92
CA GLY A 226 4.69 -9.43 -2.01
C GLY A 226 3.63 -8.79 -1.11
N ARG A 227 3.98 -8.55 0.14
CA ARG A 227 3.11 -7.90 1.13
C ARG A 227 3.73 -6.64 1.73
N THR A 228 4.77 -6.14 1.11
CA THR A 228 5.45 -4.90 1.51
C THR A 228 5.09 -3.80 0.53
N ARG A 229 4.71 -2.65 1.05
CA ARG A 229 4.29 -1.48 0.27
C ARG A 229 5.25 -0.34 0.47
N PHE A 230 5.48 0.42 -0.60
CA PHE A 230 6.21 1.68 -0.58
C PHE A 230 5.29 2.79 -1.09
N ILE A 231 5.09 3.82 -0.29
CA ILE A 231 4.19 4.94 -0.60
C ILE A 231 4.87 6.28 -0.34
N ASP A 232 4.39 7.30 -1.04
CA ASP A 232 4.88 8.66 -0.90
C ASP A 232 4.00 9.45 0.07
N SER A 233 4.60 10.07 1.09
CA SER A 233 3.88 10.96 2.01
C SER A 233 3.27 12.18 1.32
N LEU A 234 3.87 12.66 0.21
CA LEU A 234 3.32 13.74 -0.61
C LEU A 234 2.02 13.38 -1.32
N ASN A 235 1.60 12.10 -1.31
CA ASN A 235 0.28 11.71 -1.78
C ASN A 235 -0.83 12.12 -0.80
N PHE A 236 -0.47 12.41 0.44
CA PHE A 236 -1.37 12.73 1.55
C PHE A 236 -1.17 14.16 2.05
N VAL A 237 0.09 14.58 2.19
CA VAL A 237 0.45 15.89 2.73
C VAL A 237 1.38 16.59 1.74
N MET A 238 0.82 17.44 0.89
CA MET A 238 1.54 18.16 -0.17
C MET A 238 2.25 19.42 0.39
N ALA A 239 3.19 19.20 1.28
CA ALA A 239 3.98 20.27 1.91
C ALA A 239 5.45 19.85 2.03
N PRO A 240 6.41 20.76 2.02
CA PRO A 240 7.82 20.44 2.27
C PRO A 240 8.02 19.82 3.66
N LEU A 241 8.93 18.87 3.80
CA LEU A 241 9.24 18.22 5.08
C LEU A 241 9.54 19.24 6.19
N SER A 242 10.30 20.27 5.87
CA SER A 242 10.65 21.35 6.80
C SER A 242 9.47 22.15 7.36
N SER A 243 8.31 22.11 6.70
CA SER A 243 7.09 22.80 7.16
C SER A 243 6.15 21.89 7.98
N LEU A 244 6.34 20.58 7.92
CA LEU A 244 5.48 19.63 8.61
C LEU A 244 5.42 19.82 10.12
N PRO A 245 6.52 20.08 10.82
CA PRO A 245 6.49 20.32 12.27
C PRO A 245 5.54 21.44 12.67
N LYS A 246 5.60 22.56 11.97
CA LYS A 246 4.69 23.68 12.19
C LYS A 246 3.26 23.34 11.82
N THR A 247 3.06 22.61 10.72
CA THR A 247 1.73 22.24 10.22
C THR A 247 1.00 21.32 11.19
N PHE A 248 1.71 20.41 11.81
CA PHE A 248 1.14 19.41 12.72
C PHE A 248 1.33 19.74 14.20
N GLY A 249 1.89 20.94 14.51
CA GLY A 249 2.07 21.37 15.89
C GLY A 249 3.04 20.51 16.69
N LEU A 250 4.08 19.98 16.05
CA LEU A 250 5.09 19.18 16.74
C LEU A 250 5.94 20.06 17.66
N ASP A 251 6.42 19.46 18.74
CA ASP A 251 7.34 20.13 19.65
C ASP A 251 8.62 20.52 18.90
N THR A 252 9.00 21.79 19.04
CA THR A 252 10.21 22.32 18.41
C THR A 252 11.50 21.68 18.91
N SER A 253 11.47 21.01 20.06
CA SER A 253 12.59 20.21 20.57
C SER A 253 12.93 19.00 19.71
N ILE A 254 11.94 18.48 18.95
CA ILE A 254 12.12 17.34 18.04
C ILE A 254 12.80 17.80 16.73
N VAL A 255 12.67 19.08 16.39
CA VAL A 255 13.11 19.62 15.10
C VAL A 255 14.42 20.36 15.28
N LYS A 256 15.52 19.67 15.10
CA LYS A 256 16.81 20.36 14.95
C LYS A 256 16.82 21.09 13.61
N LYS A 257 16.79 22.41 13.65
CA LYS A 257 16.94 23.25 12.47
C LYS A 257 18.40 23.20 12.04
N GLY A 258 18.71 22.38 11.04
CA GLY A 258 20.04 22.29 10.47
C GLY A 258 19.98 22.38 8.94
N TYR A 259 21.09 22.79 8.35
CA TYR A 259 21.32 22.72 6.92
C TYR A 259 22.43 21.71 6.69
N PHE A 260 22.30 20.91 5.65
CA PHE A 260 23.27 19.86 5.34
C PHE A 260 24.06 20.23 4.07
N PRO A 261 25.39 20.02 4.05
CA PRO A 261 26.23 20.29 2.88
C PRO A 261 26.15 19.15 1.88
N TYR A 262 25.07 19.06 1.09
CA TYR A 262 24.82 17.96 0.16
C TYR A 262 25.97 17.72 -0.82
N MET A 263 26.62 18.78 -1.30
CA MET A 263 27.74 18.66 -2.24
C MET A 263 29.03 18.17 -1.56
N PHE A 264 29.07 18.14 -0.23
CA PHE A 264 30.19 17.59 0.54
C PHE A 264 30.05 16.06 0.72
N ASN A 265 28.90 15.49 0.42
CA ASN A 265 28.66 14.06 0.49
C ASN A 265 29.32 13.34 -0.71
N THR A 266 30.61 13.09 -0.59
CA THR A 266 31.42 12.39 -1.59
C THR A 266 32.11 11.20 -0.94
N ILE A 267 32.69 10.30 -1.76
CA ILE A 267 33.40 9.10 -1.28
C ILE A 267 34.55 9.50 -0.35
N GLU A 268 35.29 10.56 -0.69
CA GLU A 268 36.48 11.01 0.05
C GLU A 268 36.09 11.60 1.42
N ASN A 269 34.92 12.19 1.53
CA ASN A 269 34.49 12.91 2.71
C ASN A 269 33.71 12.07 3.73
N GLN A 270 33.48 10.77 3.47
CA GLN A 270 32.68 9.92 4.37
C GLN A 270 33.19 9.88 5.82
N ASN A 271 34.52 9.97 5.99
CA ASN A 271 35.16 9.93 7.29
C ASN A 271 35.83 11.28 7.64
N TYR A 272 35.39 12.36 6.99
CA TYR A 272 35.99 13.68 7.21
C TYR A 272 35.73 14.19 8.62
N LYS A 273 36.82 14.63 9.27
CA LYS A 273 36.79 15.35 10.55
C LYS A 273 37.71 16.53 10.44
N GLY A 274 37.21 17.73 10.77
CA GLY A 274 38.01 18.92 10.63
C GLY A 274 37.20 20.21 10.65
N LYS A 275 37.59 21.16 9.80
CA LYS A 275 36.92 22.44 9.68
C LYS A 275 35.52 22.29 9.10
N PHE A 276 34.64 23.21 9.47
CA PHE A 276 33.29 23.26 8.91
C PHE A 276 33.35 23.45 7.38
N PRO A 277 32.51 22.71 6.58
CA PRO A 277 32.49 22.82 5.13
C PRO A 277 32.22 24.23 4.63
N SER A 278 32.85 24.60 3.51
CA SER A 278 32.65 25.94 2.92
C SER A 278 31.23 26.09 2.39
N ILE A 279 30.80 27.33 2.23
CA ILE A 279 29.40 27.70 1.94
C ILE A 279 28.88 27.13 0.62
N GLU A 280 29.74 26.90 -0.35
CA GLU A 280 29.38 26.36 -1.66
C GLU A 280 28.80 24.93 -1.60
N PHE A 281 29.24 24.13 -0.62
CA PHE A 281 28.76 22.77 -0.44
C PHE A 281 27.29 22.69 0.00
N PHE A 282 26.69 23.80 0.42
CA PHE A 282 25.30 23.89 0.84
C PHE A 282 24.35 24.35 -0.27
N GLU A 283 24.84 24.61 -1.48
CA GLU A 283 24.06 25.15 -2.61
C GLU A 283 23.19 26.38 -2.26
N PRO A 284 23.77 27.42 -1.68
CA PRO A 284 23.02 28.52 -1.10
C PRO A 284 22.13 29.27 -2.10
N ASN A 285 22.44 29.19 -3.38
CA ASN A 285 21.66 29.83 -4.47
C ASN A 285 20.33 29.13 -4.75
N LYS A 286 20.15 27.89 -4.30
CA LYS A 286 18.91 27.12 -4.42
C LYS A 286 17.98 27.28 -3.22
N MET A 287 18.42 27.95 -2.16
CA MET A 287 17.66 28.06 -0.92
C MET A 287 16.57 29.13 -0.98
N LYS A 288 15.36 28.77 -0.53
CA LYS A 288 14.22 29.71 -0.45
C LYS A 288 14.38 30.79 0.61
N CYS A 289 14.99 30.44 1.74
CA CYS A 289 15.21 31.34 2.90
C CYS A 289 16.70 31.58 3.12
N ARG A 290 17.33 32.31 2.21
CA ARG A 290 18.77 32.59 2.26
C ARG A 290 19.22 33.29 3.56
N LYS A 291 18.44 34.24 4.07
CA LYS A 291 18.79 34.99 5.29
C LYS A 291 18.93 34.07 6.52
N ASP A 292 18.02 33.15 6.72
CA ASP A 292 18.07 32.21 7.85
C ASP A 292 19.28 31.28 7.75
N PHE A 293 19.62 30.85 6.52
CA PHE A 293 20.80 30.06 6.26
C PHE A 293 22.10 30.88 6.56
N ASP A 294 22.18 32.11 6.10
CA ASP A 294 23.38 32.95 6.29
C ASP A 294 23.65 33.22 7.80
N ILE A 295 22.59 33.40 8.59
CA ILE A 295 22.73 33.53 10.06
C ILE A 295 23.27 32.22 10.63
N TRP A 296 22.60 31.09 10.32
CA TRP A 296 23.03 29.80 10.82
C TRP A 296 24.46 29.43 10.37
N TYR A 297 24.82 29.71 9.11
CA TYR A 297 26.15 29.43 8.59
C TYR A 297 27.22 30.24 9.31
N ASN A 298 26.98 31.53 9.56
CA ASN A 298 27.91 32.37 10.27
C ASN A 298 28.13 31.95 11.74
N GLU A 299 27.14 31.32 12.36
CA GLU A 299 27.26 30.77 13.72
C GLU A 299 28.08 29.45 13.75
N ASN A 300 28.21 28.78 12.62
CA ASN A 300 28.83 27.45 12.56
C ASN A 300 30.15 27.39 11.79
N LYS A 301 30.43 28.32 10.88
CA LYS A 301 31.56 28.29 9.94
C LYS A 301 32.94 28.18 10.57
N ASP A 302 33.09 28.68 11.81
CA ASP A 302 34.38 28.71 12.53
C ASP A 302 34.60 27.43 13.38
N LYS A 303 33.69 26.47 13.34
CA LYS A 303 33.85 25.19 14.00
C LYS A 303 34.98 24.38 13.36
N THR A 304 35.82 23.77 14.21
CA THR A 304 36.97 22.96 13.80
C THR A 304 36.82 21.49 14.12
N ASP A 305 35.71 21.09 14.72
CA ASP A 305 35.39 19.75 15.18
C ASP A 305 34.23 19.11 14.39
N TYR A 306 34.04 19.57 13.13
CA TYR A 306 33.00 19.02 12.25
C TYR A 306 33.32 17.56 11.93
N ASP A 307 32.33 16.67 12.17
CA ASP A 307 32.39 15.26 11.87
C ASP A 307 31.28 14.96 10.84
N PHE A 308 31.67 14.76 9.59
CA PHE A 308 30.71 14.59 8.49
C PHE A 308 29.79 13.37 8.69
N ASN A 309 30.34 12.24 9.12
CA ASN A 309 29.54 11.04 9.31
C ASN A 309 28.49 11.21 10.41
N LYS A 310 28.86 11.88 11.49
CA LYS A 310 27.95 12.22 12.58
C LYS A 310 26.83 13.13 12.08
N GLU A 311 27.17 14.21 11.38
CA GLU A 311 26.20 15.18 10.85
C GLU A 311 25.25 14.54 9.83
N LEU A 312 25.76 13.71 8.91
CA LEU A 312 24.96 12.95 7.96
C LEU A 312 23.94 12.05 8.67
N ASN A 313 24.39 11.33 9.69
CA ASN A 313 23.54 10.47 10.48
C ASN A 313 22.47 11.25 11.26
N GLU A 314 22.84 12.36 11.89
CA GLU A 314 21.89 13.20 12.64
C GLU A 314 20.89 13.89 11.71
N TYR A 315 21.32 14.32 10.54
CA TYR A 315 20.46 14.95 9.54
C TYR A 315 19.39 13.98 9.03
N CYS A 316 19.80 12.82 8.50
CA CYS A 316 18.88 11.80 8.01
C CYS A 316 17.94 11.28 9.12
N GLU A 317 18.45 11.11 10.34
CA GLU A 317 17.63 10.71 11.49
C GLU A 317 16.55 11.73 11.83
N ASN A 318 16.91 13.02 11.82
CA ASN A 318 15.97 14.10 12.08
C ASN A 318 14.85 14.13 11.03
N ASP A 319 15.16 13.97 9.75
CA ASP A 319 14.18 13.97 8.67
C ASP A 319 13.21 12.80 8.82
N VAL A 320 13.70 11.61 9.17
CA VAL A 320 12.85 10.43 9.43
C VAL A 320 11.96 10.65 10.67
N ILE A 321 12.49 11.19 11.76
CA ILE A 321 11.70 11.44 12.99
C ILE A 321 10.62 12.48 12.73
N VAL A 322 10.96 13.57 12.03
CA VAL A 322 10.00 14.60 11.64
C VAL A 322 8.89 14.01 10.78
N LEU A 323 9.23 13.15 9.81
CA LEU A 323 8.26 12.50 8.97
C LEU A 323 7.35 11.56 9.77
N CYS A 324 7.91 10.70 10.62
CA CYS A 324 7.14 9.78 11.47
C CYS A 324 6.15 10.56 12.35
N SER A 325 6.66 11.52 13.13
CA SER A 325 5.83 12.29 14.07
C SER A 325 4.72 13.08 13.37
N SER A 326 5.01 13.62 12.19
CA SER A 326 4.01 14.34 11.38
C SER A 326 2.93 13.40 10.87
N LEU A 327 3.32 12.22 10.39
CA LEU A 327 2.38 11.22 9.88
C LEU A 327 1.55 10.57 10.97
N ASP A 328 2.06 10.46 12.20
CA ASP A 328 1.29 10.00 13.35
C ASP A 328 0.12 10.94 13.62
N VAL A 329 0.39 12.25 13.72
CA VAL A 329 -0.66 13.27 13.92
C VAL A 329 -1.63 13.31 12.74
N PHE A 330 -1.13 13.26 11.52
CA PHE A 330 -1.95 13.20 10.30
C PHE A 330 -2.88 12.00 10.30
N ARG A 331 -2.32 10.80 10.51
CA ARG A 331 -3.06 9.54 10.50
C ARG A 331 -4.16 9.52 11.56
N ASP A 332 -3.83 9.94 12.79
CA ASP A 332 -4.80 9.99 13.89
C ASP A 332 -5.94 10.96 13.61
N SER A 333 -5.60 12.14 13.10
CA SER A 333 -6.59 13.18 12.77
C SER A 333 -7.51 12.73 11.64
N MET A 334 -6.94 12.17 10.57
CA MET A 334 -7.71 11.70 9.42
C MET A 334 -8.53 10.45 9.75
N THR A 335 -8.00 9.54 10.55
CA THR A 335 -8.74 8.35 11.00
C THR A 335 -9.96 8.75 11.83
N LYS A 336 -9.83 9.77 12.69
CA LYS A 336 -10.98 10.32 13.43
C LYS A 336 -11.98 10.99 12.49
N LEU A 337 -11.53 11.84 11.59
CA LEU A 337 -12.36 12.55 10.62
C LEU A 337 -13.12 11.59 9.69
N CYS A 338 -12.45 10.55 9.22
CA CYS A 338 -13.00 9.55 8.32
C CYS A 338 -13.62 8.34 9.05
N GLN A 339 -13.99 8.51 10.31
CA GLN A 339 -14.73 7.52 11.12
C GLN A 339 -14.05 6.14 11.18
N GLY A 340 -12.72 6.12 11.24
CA GLY A 340 -11.91 4.90 11.39
C GLY A 340 -11.25 4.41 10.10
N LEU A 341 -11.46 5.10 8.96
CA LEU A 341 -10.69 4.79 7.75
C LEU A 341 -9.25 5.28 7.94
N ASP A 342 -8.30 4.34 7.83
CA ASP A 342 -6.89 4.65 7.87
C ASP A 342 -6.44 5.22 6.50
N PRO A 343 -6.03 6.50 6.40
CA PRO A 343 -5.64 7.11 5.14
C PRO A 343 -4.44 6.43 4.50
N LEU A 344 -3.51 5.90 5.29
CA LEU A 344 -2.30 5.24 4.80
C LEU A 344 -2.57 3.85 4.19
N GLN A 345 -3.81 3.35 4.23
CA GLN A 345 -4.23 2.19 3.45
C GLN A 345 -4.55 2.54 1.99
N CYS A 346 -4.74 3.81 1.69
CA CYS A 346 -5.01 4.31 0.35
C CYS A 346 -3.72 4.65 -0.39
N VAL A 347 -3.80 4.86 -1.71
CA VAL A 347 -2.67 5.37 -2.50
C VAL A 347 -2.57 6.89 -2.41
N THR A 348 -3.71 7.54 -2.30
CA THR A 348 -3.86 9.00 -2.14
C THR A 348 -5.01 9.31 -1.22
N ILE A 349 -5.11 10.57 -0.76
CA ILE A 349 -6.23 11.06 0.03
C ILE A 349 -7.46 11.39 -0.83
N ALA A 350 -7.30 11.50 -2.13
CA ALA A 350 -8.34 11.87 -3.09
C ALA A 350 -9.11 10.64 -3.61
#